data_e3c3991d99650850e9cd8b72f327b096
#
_entry.id   e3c3991d99650850e9cd8b72f327b096
#
_cell.length_a   1.000
_cell.length_b   1.000
_cell.length_c   1.000
_cell.angle_alpha   90.00
_cell.angle_beta   90.00
_cell.angle_gamma   90.00
#
_symmetry.space_group_name_H-M   'P 1'
#
loop_
_entity.id
_entity.type
_entity.pdbx_description
1 polymer ?
#
loop_
_entity_poly.entity_id
_entity_poly.type
_entity_poly.pdbx_seq_one_letter_code
_entity_poly.pdbx_strand_id
1 'polypeptide(L)'
;MSVSLPPALTVTLQHRLTEIAGRPSLIVESQPVAGGCIHQSLKISTDAGRDFFLKWSPDSTEDAFLAEADGLEALGYLGNLRIPEVVGYSVPGETPSWLLLEFVLHGRPTDDYWETLGRGLADLHKVRSGPYGWERPNFIGSLPQANHVTDKWDGFWWNQRLLPQLTLAREAGRLPGRWHDWELLETSLPQMAPSVIAEPSILHGDLWSGNVFPGPLGEPVLVDPAVYRGHAEVDLAMTELFGGFPNSFYSAYSEALPPADGYREVRQPLYQLYPLLVHVNLFGGSYVESTRQTLDQLLSES
;
A
#
# COMPACT_ATOMS: atom_id res chain seq x y z
N MET A 1 23.54 16.04 -4.93
CA MET A 1 24.50 15.66 -5.99
C MET A 1 23.70 14.99 -7.09
N SER A 2 23.93 15.34 -8.37
CA SER A 2 23.27 14.69 -9.49
C SER A 2 23.76 13.25 -9.62
N VAL A 3 22.84 12.30 -9.88
CA VAL A 3 23.13 10.89 -10.11
C VAL A 3 22.95 10.61 -11.59
N SER A 4 23.92 9.93 -12.22
CA SER A 4 23.80 9.57 -13.63
C SER A 4 22.89 8.35 -13.78
N LEU A 5 21.84 8.49 -14.58
CA LEU A 5 21.01 7.37 -15.01
C LEU A 5 21.75 6.46 -16.00
N PRO A 6 21.45 5.15 -16.04
CA PRO A 6 21.93 4.28 -17.10
C PRO A 6 21.55 4.85 -18.49
N PRO A 7 22.45 4.82 -19.49
CA PRO A 7 22.17 5.39 -20.82
C PRO A 7 20.90 4.81 -21.47
N ALA A 8 20.69 3.50 -21.37
CA ALA A 8 19.50 2.84 -21.91
C ALA A 8 18.22 3.40 -21.26
N LEU A 9 18.19 3.51 -19.94
CA LEU A 9 17.04 4.05 -19.21
C LEU A 9 16.79 5.53 -19.59
N THR A 10 17.86 6.33 -19.71
CA THR A 10 17.74 7.73 -20.14
C THR A 10 17.06 7.85 -21.51
N VAL A 11 17.45 7.02 -22.47
CA VAL A 11 16.84 7.02 -23.82
C VAL A 11 15.35 6.65 -23.74
N THR A 12 15.02 5.59 -23.03
CA THR A 12 13.64 5.13 -22.86
C THR A 12 12.76 6.23 -22.22
N LEU A 13 13.22 6.81 -21.12
CA LEU A 13 12.47 7.87 -20.43
C LEU A 13 12.31 9.13 -21.31
N GLN A 14 13.36 9.56 -22.00
CA GLN A 14 13.26 10.72 -22.91
C GLN A 14 12.29 10.46 -24.08
N HIS A 15 12.26 9.25 -24.61
CA HIS A 15 11.27 8.86 -25.63
C HIS A 15 9.85 8.99 -25.06
N ARG A 16 9.58 8.40 -23.89
CA ARG A 16 8.28 8.48 -23.22
C ARG A 16 7.86 9.93 -22.92
N LEU A 17 8.77 10.74 -22.41
CA LEU A 17 8.53 12.14 -22.11
C LEU A 17 8.25 12.96 -23.38
N THR A 18 8.93 12.64 -24.49
CA THR A 18 8.70 13.24 -25.80
C THR A 18 7.31 12.91 -26.34
N GLU A 19 6.86 11.67 -26.24
CA GLU A 19 5.50 11.26 -26.63
C GLU A 19 4.43 12.06 -25.87
N ILE A 20 4.57 12.17 -24.54
CA ILE A 20 3.61 12.87 -23.68
C ILE A 20 3.63 14.38 -23.93
N ALA A 21 4.81 14.96 -24.12
CA ALA A 21 4.94 16.39 -24.35
C ALA A 21 4.59 16.82 -25.78
N GLY A 22 4.52 15.88 -26.75
CA GLY A 22 4.35 16.14 -28.18
C GLY A 22 5.53 16.90 -28.82
N ARG A 23 6.68 16.98 -28.13
CA ARG A 23 7.93 17.63 -28.56
C ARG A 23 9.13 16.96 -27.89
N PRO A 24 10.34 17.07 -28.48
CA PRO A 24 11.55 16.57 -27.86
C PRO A 24 11.67 17.06 -26.40
N SER A 25 11.93 16.15 -25.48
CA SER A 25 12.10 16.41 -24.05
C SER A 25 13.36 15.73 -23.55
N LEU A 26 14.29 16.53 -23.03
CA LEU A 26 15.57 16.06 -22.52
C LEU A 26 15.56 16.05 -20.99
N ILE A 27 16.08 15.00 -20.38
CA ILE A 27 16.38 14.98 -18.95
C ILE A 27 17.67 15.79 -18.74
N VAL A 28 17.57 16.87 -17.97
CA VAL A 28 18.69 17.79 -17.70
C VAL A 28 19.27 17.58 -16.32
N GLU A 29 18.50 17.03 -15.37
CA GLU A 29 18.95 16.78 -14.02
C GLU A 29 18.27 15.54 -13.44
N SER A 30 18.99 14.82 -12.56
CA SER A 30 18.46 13.75 -11.73
C SER A 30 19.05 13.82 -10.32
N GLN A 31 18.19 13.85 -9.32
CA GLN A 31 18.55 13.98 -7.90
C GLN A 31 17.94 12.84 -7.09
N PRO A 32 18.68 12.19 -6.15
CA PRO A 32 18.10 11.23 -5.24
C PRO A 32 16.99 11.86 -4.40
N VAL A 33 15.89 11.14 -4.23
CA VAL A 33 14.82 11.49 -3.30
C VAL A 33 14.86 10.50 -2.14
N ALA A 34 14.83 11.02 -0.91
CA ALA A 34 14.71 10.18 0.27
C ALA A 34 13.28 9.60 0.33
N GLY A 35 13.18 8.30 0.54
CA GLY A 35 11.90 7.57 0.59
C GLY A 35 11.91 6.38 -0.37
N GLY A 36 11.46 5.22 0.11
CA GLY A 36 11.50 3.96 -0.63
C GLY A 36 12.65 3.05 -0.18
N CYS A 37 12.30 1.98 0.55
CA CYS A 37 13.31 1.06 1.11
C CYS A 37 13.82 0.02 0.10
N ILE A 38 13.23 -0.08 -1.11
CA ILE A 38 13.41 -1.23 -2.01
C ILE A 38 14.00 -0.84 -3.35
N HIS A 39 13.56 0.25 -3.95
CA HIS A 39 13.99 0.71 -5.28
C HIS A 39 14.73 2.05 -5.22
N GLN A 40 15.53 2.33 -6.25
CA GLN A 40 16.16 3.63 -6.39
C GLN A 40 15.11 4.67 -6.77
N SER A 41 15.01 5.74 -5.97
CA SER A 41 14.06 6.82 -6.19
C SER A 41 14.78 8.12 -6.54
N LEU A 42 14.39 8.75 -7.63
CA LEU A 42 14.98 9.96 -8.16
C LEU A 42 13.89 10.98 -8.53
N LYS A 43 14.20 12.24 -8.30
CA LYS A 43 13.56 13.34 -9.01
C LYS A 43 14.29 13.55 -10.33
N ILE A 44 13.60 13.56 -11.45
CA ILE A 44 14.16 13.93 -12.75
C ILE A 44 13.52 15.23 -13.24
N SER A 45 14.36 16.14 -13.77
CA SER A 45 13.90 17.41 -14.34
C SER A 45 14.17 17.45 -15.83
N THR A 46 13.25 18.02 -16.59
CA THR A 46 13.36 18.17 -18.05
C THR A 46 13.77 19.57 -18.45
N ASP A 47 14.26 19.72 -19.68
CA ASP A 47 14.57 21.01 -20.33
C ASP A 47 13.33 21.93 -20.47
N ALA A 48 12.13 21.35 -20.33
CA ALA A 48 10.87 22.08 -20.27
C ALA A 48 10.51 22.61 -18.87
N GLY A 49 11.36 22.36 -17.86
CA GLY A 49 11.12 22.75 -16.48
C GLY A 49 10.04 21.91 -15.76
N ARG A 50 9.74 20.70 -16.28
CA ARG A 50 8.84 19.75 -15.60
C ARG A 50 9.65 18.75 -14.79
N ASP A 51 9.14 18.46 -13.61
CA ASP A 51 9.71 17.48 -12.69
C ASP A 51 8.86 16.21 -12.64
N PHE A 52 9.54 15.06 -12.50
CA PHE A 52 8.91 13.75 -12.37
C PHE A 52 9.58 12.96 -11.26
N PHE A 53 8.84 12.03 -10.65
CA PHE A 53 9.35 11.07 -9.70
C PHE A 53 9.58 9.74 -10.41
N LEU A 54 10.82 9.25 -10.35
CA LEU A 54 11.24 8.00 -10.97
C LEU A 54 11.57 6.99 -9.89
N LYS A 55 10.91 5.84 -9.91
CA LYS A 55 11.38 4.60 -9.27
C LYS A 55 12.00 3.72 -10.35
N TRP A 56 13.14 3.10 -10.07
CA TRP A 56 13.75 2.18 -11.01
C TRP A 56 14.60 1.13 -10.32
N SER A 57 14.84 0.01 -11.04
CA SER A 57 15.73 -1.08 -10.66
C SER A 57 16.59 -1.49 -11.86
N PRO A 58 17.88 -1.83 -11.67
CA PRO A 58 18.70 -2.38 -12.75
C PRO A 58 18.18 -3.72 -13.26
N ASP A 59 17.44 -4.44 -12.43
CA ASP A 59 16.89 -5.75 -12.73
C ASP A 59 15.39 -5.67 -13.09
N SER A 60 14.85 -6.72 -13.67
CA SER A 60 13.41 -6.89 -13.80
C SER A 60 12.78 -7.10 -12.41
N THR A 61 11.72 -6.40 -12.10
CA THR A 61 11.03 -6.43 -10.79
C THR A 61 9.74 -7.25 -10.84
N GLU A 62 9.70 -8.35 -11.57
CA GLU A 62 8.53 -9.25 -11.59
C GLU A 62 7.17 -8.52 -11.65
N ASP A 63 7.06 -7.50 -12.51
CA ASP A 63 5.87 -6.66 -12.68
C ASP A 63 5.52 -5.73 -11.50
N ALA A 64 6.42 -5.54 -10.52
CA ALA A 64 6.13 -4.69 -9.35
C ALA A 64 5.74 -3.25 -9.75
N PHE A 65 6.42 -2.66 -10.73
CA PHE A 65 6.09 -1.30 -11.19
C PHE A 65 4.78 -1.22 -11.97
N LEU A 66 4.44 -2.27 -12.74
CA LEU A 66 3.13 -2.39 -13.37
C LEU A 66 2.02 -2.51 -12.31
N ALA A 67 2.24 -3.32 -11.28
CA ALA A 67 1.26 -3.51 -10.21
C ALA A 67 1.07 -2.23 -9.37
N GLU A 68 2.15 -1.48 -9.11
CA GLU A 68 2.06 -0.19 -8.43
C GLU A 68 1.33 0.86 -9.28
N ALA A 69 1.64 0.94 -10.58
CA ALA A 69 0.95 1.82 -11.52
C ALA A 69 -0.56 1.54 -11.56
N ASP A 70 -0.96 0.26 -11.69
CA ASP A 70 -2.34 -0.20 -11.67
C ASP A 70 -3.07 0.23 -10.38
N GLY A 71 -2.41 0.09 -9.22
CA GLY A 71 -2.95 0.52 -7.94
C GLY A 71 -3.13 2.05 -7.84
N LEU A 72 -2.14 2.83 -8.27
CA LEU A 72 -2.21 4.30 -8.27
C LEU A 72 -3.32 4.80 -9.21
N GLU A 73 -3.43 4.24 -10.42
CA GLU A 73 -4.47 4.58 -11.39
C GLU A 73 -5.86 4.26 -10.83
N ALA A 74 -6.03 3.10 -10.19
CA ALA A 74 -7.30 2.70 -9.58
C ALA A 74 -7.72 3.66 -8.45
N LEU A 75 -6.80 4.01 -7.53
CA LEU A 75 -7.07 4.96 -6.45
C LEU A 75 -7.37 6.37 -7.00
N GLY A 76 -6.63 6.83 -8.00
CA GLY A 76 -6.83 8.15 -8.62
C GLY A 76 -8.16 8.26 -9.37
N TYR A 77 -8.63 7.17 -9.96
CA TYR A 77 -9.92 7.14 -10.68
C TYR A 77 -11.13 7.02 -9.74
N LEU A 78 -11.00 6.26 -8.66
CA LEU A 78 -12.11 5.89 -7.77
C LEU A 78 -12.24 6.79 -6.55
N GLY A 79 -11.16 7.46 -6.12
CA GLY A 79 -11.10 8.26 -4.90
C GLY A 79 -11.12 9.77 -5.17
N ASN A 80 -11.35 10.52 -4.07
CA ASN A 80 -11.28 11.98 -4.04
C ASN A 80 -9.95 12.48 -3.42
N LEU A 81 -9.07 11.56 -3.02
CA LEU A 81 -7.75 11.89 -2.49
C LEU A 81 -6.74 12.13 -3.62
N ARG A 82 -5.77 12.98 -3.36
CA ARG A 82 -4.69 13.25 -4.30
C ARG A 82 -3.78 12.03 -4.44
N ILE A 83 -3.64 11.53 -5.65
CA ILE A 83 -2.74 10.45 -6.03
C ILE A 83 -1.81 11.01 -7.11
N PRO A 84 -0.49 10.76 -7.09
CA PRO A 84 0.40 11.15 -8.18
C PRO A 84 -0.02 10.49 -9.50
N GLU A 85 -0.04 11.26 -10.58
CA GLU A 85 -0.37 10.76 -11.91
C GLU A 85 0.70 9.77 -12.39
N VAL A 86 0.28 8.61 -12.92
CA VAL A 86 1.16 7.65 -13.58
C VAL A 86 1.51 8.17 -14.98
N VAL A 87 2.77 8.50 -15.19
CA VAL A 87 3.28 9.02 -16.47
C VAL A 87 3.68 7.87 -17.40
N GLY A 88 4.20 6.78 -16.84
CA GLY A 88 4.52 5.56 -17.55
C GLY A 88 5.29 4.57 -16.69
N TYR A 89 5.44 3.36 -17.20
CA TYR A 89 6.16 2.27 -16.55
C TYR A 89 6.76 1.32 -17.59
N SER A 90 7.75 0.53 -17.18
CA SER A 90 8.35 -0.52 -18.00
C SER A 90 7.36 -1.67 -18.21
N VAL A 91 7.42 -2.28 -19.40
CA VAL A 91 6.67 -3.52 -19.65
C VAL A 91 7.32 -4.71 -18.93
N PRO A 92 6.55 -5.77 -18.60
CA PRO A 92 7.08 -6.97 -17.98
C PRO A 92 8.31 -7.54 -18.72
N GLY A 93 9.38 -7.83 -17.97
CA GLY A 93 10.64 -8.34 -18.52
C GLY A 93 11.60 -7.29 -19.08
N GLU A 94 11.21 -6.03 -19.14
CA GLU A 94 12.12 -4.94 -19.53
C GLU A 94 13.17 -4.68 -18.45
N THR A 95 14.41 -4.43 -18.87
CA THR A 95 15.54 -4.08 -17.98
C THR A 95 16.32 -2.90 -18.55
N PRO A 96 16.62 -1.88 -17.74
CA PRO A 96 16.15 -1.64 -16.36
C PRO A 96 14.62 -1.50 -16.28
N SER A 97 14.02 -1.95 -15.19
CA SER A 97 12.60 -1.72 -14.91
C SER A 97 12.39 -0.34 -14.27
N TRP A 98 11.24 0.29 -14.51
CA TRP A 98 10.98 1.66 -14.05
C TRP A 98 9.50 2.00 -13.95
N LEU A 99 9.19 2.96 -13.05
CA LEU A 99 7.91 3.63 -12.91
C LEU A 99 8.17 5.14 -12.85
N LEU A 100 7.49 5.88 -13.70
CA LEU A 100 7.57 7.33 -13.78
C LEU A 100 6.23 7.93 -13.35
N LEU A 101 6.28 8.77 -12.34
CA LEU A 101 5.12 9.45 -11.77
C LEU A 101 5.27 10.97 -11.86
N GLU A 102 4.16 11.67 -11.73
CA GLU A 102 4.17 13.10 -11.42
C GLU A 102 5.02 13.35 -10.17
N PHE A 103 5.84 14.38 -10.19
CA PHE A 103 6.55 14.83 -8.99
C PHE A 103 5.67 15.80 -8.21
N VAL A 104 5.12 15.33 -7.11
CA VAL A 104 4.32 16.16 -6.21
C VAL A 104 5.23 16.81 -5.17
N LEU A 105 5.28 18.15 -5.15
CA LEU A 105 6.03 18.90 -4.16
C LEU A 105 5.42 18.71 -2.78
N HIS A 106 6.29 18.48 -1.77
CA HIS A 106 5.88 18.48 -0.38
C HIS A 106 5.56 19.90 0.07
N GLY A 107 4.35 20.10 0.58
CA GLY A 107 3.88 21.35 1.17
C GLY A 107 3.84 21.32 2.70
N ARG A 108 3.07 22.23 3.25
CA ARG A 108 2.72 22.22 4.68
C ARG A 108 1.26 21.80 4.80
N PRO A 109 0.92 20.93 5.76
CA PRO A 109 -0.46 20.49 5.92
C PRO A 109 -1.37 21.69 6.24
N THR A 110 -2.59 21.67 5.69
CA THR A 110 -3.68 22.56 6.14
C THR A 110 -4.12 22.21 7.55
N ASP A 111 -4.86 23.11 8.20
CA ASP A 111 -5.36 22.86 9.55
C ASP A 111 -6.32 21.66 9.61
N ASP A 112 -7.03 21.38 8.51
CA ASP A 112 -7.99 20.28 8.34
C ASP A 112 -7.42 19.08 7.56
N TYR A 113 -6.09 18.98 7.43
CA TYR A 113 -5.40 17.94 6.67
C TYR A 113 -5.84 16.52 7.04
N TRP A 114 -5.87 16.22 8.32
CA TRP A 114 -6.22 14.90 8.81
C TRP A 114 -7.71 14.58 8.69
N GLU A 115 -8.57 15.57 8.89
CA GLU A 115 -10.01 15.45 8.66
C GLU A 115 -10.32 15.23 7.19
N THR A 116 -9.59 15.92 6.30
CA THR A 116 -9.69 15.74 4.84
C THR A 116 -9.26 14.34 4.44
N LEU A 117 -8.14 13.84 4.99
CA LEU A 117 -7.72 12.46 4.76
C LEU A 117 -8.76 11.45 5.26
N GLY A 118 -9.31 11.65 6.46
CA GLY A 118 -10.30 10.75 7.06
C GLY A 118 -11.58 10.66 6.22
N ARG A 119 -12.13 11.79 5.81
CA ARG A 119 -13.32 11.84 4.94
C ARG A 119 -13.03 11.26 3.56
N GLY A 120 -11.88 11.59 2.96
CA GLY A 120 -11.49 11.08 1.64
C GLY A 120 -11.29 9.57 1.63
N LEU A 121 -10.69 9.00 2.69
CA LEU A 121 -10.56 7.55 2.85
C LEU A 121 -11.93 6.88 3.03
N ALA A 122 -12.83 7.47 3.84
CA ALA A 122 -14.18 6.96 3.99
C ALA A 122 -14.96 6.96 2.66
N ASP A 123 -14.78 7.98 1.83
CA ASP A 123 -15.40 8.04 0.51
C ASP A 123 -14.82 6.99 -0.45
N LEU A 124 -13.50 6.78 -0.43
CA LEU A 124 -12.88 5.66 -1.16
C LEU A 124 -13.45 4.32 -0.72
N HIS A 125 -13.59 4.09 0.58
CA HIS A 125 -14.11 2.84 1.13
C HIS A 125 -15.61 2.63 0.87
N LYS A 126 -16.37 3.67 0.53
CA LYS A 126 -17.77 3.54 0.06
C LYS A 126 -17.87 3.10 -1.41
N VAL A 127 -16.79 3.17 -2.19
CA VAL A 127 -16.75 2.61 -3.54
C VAL A 127 -16.70 1.09 -3.43
N ARG A 128 -17.84 0.48 -3.63
CA ARG A 128 -18.05 -0.96 -3.49
C ARG A 128 -18.34 -1.57 -4.84
N SER A 129 -17.47 -2.45 -5.29
CA SER A 129 -17.63 -3.11 -6.58
C SER A 129 -16.88 -4.42 -6.65
N GLY A 130 -17.56 -5.47 -7.08
CA GLY A 130 -16.98 -6.79 -7.31
C GLY A 130 -16.65 -7.57 -6.03
N PRO A 131 -16.05 -8.74 -6.19
CA PRO A 131 -15.65 -9.63 -5.10
C PRO A 131 -14.36 -9.16 -4.40
N TYR A 132 -13.99 -9.79 -3.27
CA TYR A 132 -12.71 -9.62 -2.60
C TYR A 132 -11.55 -10.03 -3.51
N GLY A 133 -10.42 -9.34 -3.39
CA GLY A 133 -9.23 -9.57 -4.21
C GLY A 133 -8.99 -8.46 -5.25
N TRP A 134 -8.18 -8.75 -6.25
CA TRP A 134 -7.86 -7.82 -7.32
C TRP A 134 -7.63 -8.55 -8.63
N GLU A 135 -7.60 -7.81 -9.75
CA GLU A 135 -7.45 -8.35 -11.09
C GLU A 135 -6.11 -9.03 -11.32
N ARG A 136 -5.11 -8.68 -10.52
CA ARG A 136 -3.75 -9.24 -10.56
C ARG A 136 -3.12 -9.32 -9.17
N PRO A 137 -2.08 -10.16 -8.97
CA PRO A 137 -1.23 -10.07 -7.79
C PRO A 137 -0.47 -8.74 -7.79
N ASN A 138 -0.06 -8.29 -6.61
CA ASN A 138 0.80 -7.13 -6.42
C ASN A 138 1.84 -7.40 -5.31
N PHE A 139 2.30 -6.37 -4.63
CA PHE A 139 3.36 -6.49 -3.62
C PHE A 139 3.01 -5.71 -2.37
N ILE A 140 3.48 -6.20 -1.24
CA ILE A 140 3.54 -5.49 0.04
C ILE A 140 5.01 -5.40 0.46
N GLY A 141 5.57 -4.18 0.39
CA GLY A 141 7.01 -4.05 0.39
C GLY A 141 7.63 -4.85 -0.79
N SER A 142 8.62 -5.71 -0.53
CA SER A 142 9.21 -6.61 -1.54
C SER A 142 8.54 -7.99 -1.62
N LEU A 143 7.51 -8.26 -0.82
CA LEU A 143 6.87 -9.57 -0.75
C LEU A 143 5.68 -9.66 -1.72
N PRO A 144 5.57 -10.74 -2.50
CA PRO A 144 4.41 -10.98 -3.35
C PRO A 144 3.11 -11.04 -2.54
N GLN A 145 2.06 -10.40 -3.04
CA GLN A 145 0.72 -10.38 -2.46
C GLN A 145 -0.29 -10.94 -3.46
N ALA A 146 -0.79 -12.14 -3.18
CA ALA A 146 -1.83 -12.78 -3.99
C ALA A 146 -3.17 -12.06 -3.83
N ASN A 147 -3.96 -12.02 -4.92
CA ASN A 147 -5.25 -11.31 -4.95
C ASN A 147 -6.32 -12.12 -5.71
N HIS A 148 -6.28 -13.46 -5.62
CA HIS A 148 -7.28 -14.30 -6.27
C HIS A 148 -8.68 -13.94 -5.79
N VAL A 149 -9.57 -13.73 -6.75
CA VAL A 149 -10.94 -13.27 -6.51
C VAL A 149 -11.76 -14.33 -5.76
N THR A 150 -12.51 -13.91 -4.73
CA THR A 150 -13.39 -14.77 -3.93
C THR A 150 -14.54 -13.98 -3.32
N ASP A 151 -15.66 -14.65 -3.03
CA ASP A 151 -16.83 -14.08 -2.36
C ASP A 151 -16.77 -14.23 -0.82
N LYS A 152 -15.72 -14.88 -0.28
CA LYS A 152 -15.57 -15.14 1.15
C LYS A 152 -14.36 -14.40 1.71
N TRP A 153 -14.63 -13.47 2.63
CA TRP A 153 -13.58 -12.65 3.25
C TRP A 153 -12.67 -13.44 4.19
N ASP A 154 -13.25 -14.26 5.06
CA ASP A 154 -12.51 -15.13 5.98
C ASP A 154 -11.51 -16.03 5.25
N GLY A 155 -11.96 -16.68 4.18
CA GLY A 155 -11.10 -17.49 3.32
C GLY A 155 -10.05 -16.66 2.56
N PHE A 156 -10.40 -15.46 2.09
CA PHE A 156 -9.43 -14.55 1.47
C PHE A 156 -8.35 -14.13 2.47
N TRP A 157 -8.76 -13.67 3.66
CA TRP A 157 -7.86 -13.20 4.69
C TRP A 157 -6.88 -14.28 5.14
N TRP A 158 -7.36 -15.50 5.33
CA TRP A 158 -6.48 -16.62 5.67
C TRP A 158 -5.56 -17.00 4.52
N ASN A 159 -6.11 -17.39 3.39
CA ASN A 159 -5.35 -18.03 2.32
C ASN A 159 -4.44 -17.08 1.54
N GLN A 160 -4.76 -15.79 1.50
CA GLN A 160 -4.03 -14.83 0.67
C GLN A 160 -3.32 -13.73 1.48
N ARG A 161 -3.54 -13.66 2.79
CA ARG A 161 -2.87 -12.71 3.67
C ARG A 161 -2.05 -13.42 4.74
N LEU A 162 -2.68 -14.18 5.64
CA LEU A 162 -2.00 -14.77 6.78
C LEU A 162 -1.14 -15.98 6.41
N LEU A 163 -1.71 -17.00 5.78
CA LEU A 163 -1.04 -18.27 5.49
C LEU A 163 0.26 -18.12 4.66
N PRO A 164 0.31 -17.30 3.58
CA PRO A 164 1.56 -17.09 2.85
C PRO A 164 2.66 -16.51 3.74
N GLN A 165 2.34 -15.50 4.56
CA GLN A 165 3.30 -14.88 5.47
C GLN A 165 3.76 -15.82 6.59
N LEU A 166 2.85 -16.62 7.12
CA LEU A 166 3.17 -17.65 8.12
C LEU A 166 4.10 -18.73 7.55
N THR A 167 3.88 -19.12 6.31
CA THR A 167 4.72 -20.09 5.61
C THR A 167 6.15 -19.56 5.48
N LEU A 168 6.30 -18.33 4.99
CA LEU A 168 7.60 -17.66 4.89
C LEU A 168 8.28 -17.53 6.27
N ALA A 169 7.55 -17.09 7.29
CA ALA A 169 8.09 -16.94 8.64
C ALA A 169 8.54 -18.29 9.23
N ARG A 170 7.78 -19.36 8.98
CA ARG A 170 8.13 -20.71 9.42
C ARG A 170 9.38 -21.24 8.73
N GLU A 171 9.49 -21.08 7.42
CA GLU A 171 10.66 -21.48 6.65
C GLU A 171 11.92 -20.71 7.05
N ALA A 172 11.76 -19.43 7.41
CA ALA A 172 12.84 -18.59 7.95
C ALA A 172 13.15 -18.84 9.44
N GLY A 173 12.44 -19.75 10.13
CA GLY A 173 12.62 -20.00 11.57
C GLY A 173 12.18 -18.83 12.46
N ARG A 174 11.25 -18.00 11.99
CA ARG A 174 10.76 -16.78 12.66
C ARG A 174 9.26 -16.82 12.97
N LEU A 175 8.64 -18.02 12.96
CA LEU A 175 7.21 -18.15 13.21
C LEU A 175 6.84 -17.59 14.60
N PRO A 176 5.92 -16.60 14.69
CA PRO A 176 5.44 -16.10 15.97
C PRO A 176 4.49 -17.12 16.63
N GLY A 177 4.82 -17.56 17.84
CA GLY A 177 4.02 -18.58 18.55
C GLY A 177 4.16 -19.99 17.96
N ARG A 178 3.19 -20.84 18.25
CA ARG A 178 3.13 -22.22 17.76
C ARG A 178 2.21 -22.30 16.55
N TRP A 179 2.47 -23.23 15.64
CA TRP A 179 1.58 -23.44 14.48
C TRP A 179 0.13 -23.73 14.88
N HIS A 180 -0.06 -24.49 15.94
CA HIS A 180 -1.38 -24.80 16.48
C HIS A 180 -2.19 -23.55 16.90
N ASP A 181 -1.55 -22.50 17.38
CA ASP A 181 -2.24 -21.26 17.76
C ASP A 181 -2.82 -20.56 16.52
N TRP A 182 -2.15 -20.66 15.38
CA TRP A 182 -2.65 -20.18 14.08
C TRP A 182 -3.78 -21.03 13.51
N GLU A 183 -3.76 -22.37 13.72
CA GLU A 183 -4.88 -23.25 13.35
C GLU A 183 -6.14 -22.94 14.17
N LEU A 184 -5.99 -22.56 15.43
CA LEU A 184 -7.11 -22.08 16.25
C LEU A 184 -7.67 -20.77 15.71
N LEU A 185 -6.81 -19.81 15.34
CA LEU A 185 -7.23 -18.56 14.73
C LEU A 185 -7.98 -18.81 13.41
N GLU A 186 -7.45 -19.67 12.52
CA GLU A 186 -8.12 -20.05 11.25
C GLU A 186 -9.54 -20.52 11.49
N THR A 187 -9.71 -21.40 12.48
CA THR A 187 -11.03 -21.98 12.82
C THR A 187 -12.01 -20.90 13.32
N SER A 188 -11.50 -19.84 13.96
CA SER A 188 -12.31 -18.75 14.54
C SER A 188 -12.59 -17.61 13.55
N LEU A 189 -11.87 -17.53 12.41
CA LEU A 189 -12.01 -16.44 11.43
C LEU A 189 -13.45 -16.20 10.95
N PRO A 190 -14.29 -17.23 10.66
CA PRO A 190 -15.65 -16.99 10.20
C PRO A 190 -16.53 -16.22 11.21
N GLN A 191 -16.21 -16.28 12.51
CA GLN A 191 -16.89 -15.53 13.56
C GLN A 191 -16.26 -14.15 13.76
N MET A 192 -14.93 -14.05 13.69
CA MET A 192 -14.18 -12.80 13.91
C MET A 192 -14.35 -11.80 12.76
N ALA A 193 -14.33 -12.27 11.53
CA ALA A 193 -14.38 -11.45 10.31
C ALA A 193 -15.30 -12.04 9.25
N PRO A 194 -16.60 -12.21 9.52
CA PRO A 194 -17.51 -12.82 8.56
C PRO A 194 -17.74 -11.91 7.34
N SER A 195 -17.84 -12.51 6.16
CA SER A 195 -18.07 -11.82 4.88
C SER A 195 -19.35 -10.99 4.83
N VAL A 196 -20.29 -11.24 5.74
CA VAL A 196 -21.57 -10.50 5.81
C VAL A 196 -21.49 -9.16 6.51
N ILE A 197 -20.36 -8.82 7.16
CA ILE A 197 -20.20 -7.54 7.90
C ILE A 197 -20.14 -6.36 6.94
N ALA A 198 -19.44 -6.51 5.82
CA ALA A 198 -19.25 -5.43 4.86
C ALA A 198 -19.13 -5.96 3.44
N GLU A 199 -19.60 -5.18 2.47
CA GLU A 199 -19.25 -5.39 1.08
C GLU A 199 -17.78 -4.99 0.84
N PRO A 200 -17.11 -5.59 -0.17
CA PRO A 200 -15.72 -5.25 -0.48
C PRO A 200 -15.54 -3.77 -0.84
N SER A 201 -14.63 -3.12 -0.15
CA SER A 201 -14.18 -1.74 -0.41
C SER A 201 -12.85 -1.75 -1.16
N ILE A 202 -12.59 -0.73 -1.95
CA ILE A 202 -11.24 -0.51 -2.48
C ILE A 202 -10.36 -0.05 -1.32
N LEU A 203 -9.21 -0.70 -1.13
CA LEU A 203 -8.24 -0.39 -0.09
C LEU A 203 -6.99 0.22 -0.70
N HIS A 204 -6.34 1.11 0.06
CA HIS A 204 -4.95 1.47 -0.17
C HIS A 204 -4.04 0.25 0.03
N GLY A 205 -4.31 -0.55 1.05
CA GLY A 205 -3.66 -1.82 1.35
C GLY A 205 -2.31 -1.73 2.08
N ASP A 206 -1.72 -0.52 2.17
CA ASP A 206 -0.50 -0.22 2.93
C ASP A 206 -0.56 1.21 3.48
N LEU A 207 -1.63 1.58 4.18
CA LEU A 207 -1.85 2.95 4.64
C LEU A 207 -1.27 3.21 6.03
N TRP A 208 -0.13 3.86 6.07
CA TRP A 208 0.53 4.34 7.28
C TRP A 208 1.15 5.73 7.05
N SER A 209 1.72 6.34 8.10
CA SER A 209 2.25 7.72 8.03
C SER A 209 3.37 7.94 7.00
N GLY A 210 4.07 6.88 6.58
CA GLY A 210 5.10 6.94 5.54
C GLY A 210 4.55 7.01 4.12
N ASN A 211 3.28 6.62 3.92
CA ASN A 211 2.64 6.56 2.60
C ASN A 211 1.61 7.70 2.40
N VAL A 212 1.67 8.73 3.24
CA VAL A 212 0.87 9.95 3.12
C VAL A 212 1.72 11.19 3.44
N PHE A 213 1.60 12.23 2.63
CA PHE A 213 2.30 13.50 2.86
C PHE A 213 1.46 14.70 2.38
N PRO A 214 1.72 15.92 2.91
CA PRO A 214 1.03 17.12 2.44
C PRO A 214 1.55 17.55 1.07
N GLY A 215 0.66 17.70 0.11
CA GLY A 215 0.92 18.23 -1.22
C GLY A 215 1.13 19.75 -1.23
N PRO A 216 1.32 20.35 -2.42
CA PRO A 216 1.67 21.78 -2.54
C PRO A 216 0.59 22.74 -2.05
N LEU A 217 -0.69 22.31 -2.00
CA LEU A 217 -1.81 23.07 -1.44
C LEU A 217 -2.09 22.72 0.02
N GLY A 218 -1.31 21.80 0.60
CA GLY A 218 -1.49 21.29 1.96
C GLY A 218 -2.48 20.13 2.06
N GLU A 219 -2.96 19.61 0.92
CA GLU A 219 -3.85 18.46 0.80
C GLU A 219 -3.13 17.13 1.07
N PRO A 220 -3.81 16.09 1.57
CA PRO A 220 -3.22 14.76 1.70
C PRO A 220 -2.99 14.10 0.33
N VAL A 221 -1.76 13.60 0.13
CA VAL A 221 -1.32 12.84 -1.05
C VAL A 221 -0.98 11.43 -0.61
N LEU A 222 -1.57 10.41 -1.25
CA LEU A 222 -1.29 9.00 -0.99
C LEU A 222 -0.33 8.44 -2.03
N VAL A 223 0.58 7.57 -1.60
CA VAL A 223 1.60 6.92 -2.42
C VAL A 223 1.83 5.47 -1.98
N ASP A 224 2.53 4.70 -2.80
CA ASP A 224 2.99 3.34 -2.49
C ASP A 224 1.85 2.37 -2.07
N PRO A 225 0.75 2.27 -2.84
CA PRO A 225 -0.36 1.42 -2.49
C PRO A 225 -0.08 -0.06 -2.78
N ALA A 226 -0.78 -0.93 -2.04
CA ALA A 226 -0.89 -2.37 -2.28
C ALA A 226 -2.36 -2.75 -2.50
N VAL A 227 -2.99 -2.18 -3.54
CA VAL A 227 -4.44 -2.15 -3.77
C VAL A 227 -5.07 -3.54 -3.87
N TYR A 228 -6.22 -3.70 -3.23
CA TYR A 228 -7.15 -4.81 -3.43
C TYR A 228 -8.53 -4.47 -2.85
N ARG A 229 -9.54 -5.29 -3.15
CA ARG A 229 -10.87 -5.17 -2.53
C ARG A 229 -10.91 -6.00 -1.27
N GLY A 230 -11.23 -5.36 -0.15
CA GLY A 230 -11.27 -5.99 1.17
C GLY A 230 -12.21 -5.28 2.13
N HIS A 231 -12.17 -5.63 3.41
CA HIS A 231 -12.85 -4.87 4.45
C HIS A 231 -12.17 -3.52 4.66
N ALA A 232 -12.94 -2.43 4.63
CA ALA A 232 -12.48 -1.06 4.90
C ALA A 232 -11.64 -0.92 6.19
N GLU A 233 -11.98 -1.69 7.21
CA GLU A 233 -11.30 -1.68 8.51
C GLU A 233 -9.85 -2.18 8.45
N VAL A 234 -9.41 -2.81 7.37
CA VAL A 234 -8.00 -3.20 7.16
C VAL A 234 -7.10 -1.97 7.07
N ASP A 235 -7.49 -0.98 6.25
CA ASP A 235 -6.73 0.26 6.16
C ASP A 235 -6.75 1.03 7.49
N LEU A 236 -7.90 1.06 8.20
CA LEU A 236 -7.96 1.66 9.53
C LEU A 236 -7.00 0.99 10.51
N ALA A 237 -7.00 -0.35 10.57
CA ALA A 237 -6.11 -1.10 11.46
C ALA A 237 -4.63 -0.82 11.15
N MET A 238 -4.28 -0.65 9.87
CA MET A 238 -2.93 -0.29 9.45
C MET A 238 -2.54 1.12 9.89
N THR A 239 -3.45 2.12 9.78
CA THR A 239 -3.15 3.49 10.22
C THR A 239 -2.84 3.58 11.71
N GLU A 240 -3.29 2.63 12.52
CA GLU A 240 -3.12 2.61 13.98
C GLU A 240 -1.84 1.87 14.45
N LEU A 241 -1.21 1.10 13.56
CA LEU A 241 -0.14 0.18 13.97
C LEU A 241 1.21 0.85 14.22
N PHE A 242 1.61 1.80 13.37
CA PHE A 242 2.96 2.42 13.41
C PHE A 242 2.90 3.87 13.88
N GLY A 243 2.52 4.09 15.13
CA GLY A 243 2.43 5.40 15.77
C GLY A 243 1.08 6.08 15.63
N GLY A 244 0.21 5.58 14.79
CA GLY A 244 -1.16 6.06 14.61
C GLY A 244 -1.29 7.40 13.89
N PHE A 245 -2.49 7.68 13.38
CA PHE A 245 -2.88 9.00 12.92
C PHE A 245 -3.51 9.79 14.07
N PRO A 246 -3.67 11.12 13.98
CA PRO A 246 -4.34 11.91 15.00
C PRO A 246 -5.85 11.57 15.13
N ASN A 247 -6.42 11.83 16.29
CA ASN A 247 -7.84 11.58 16.56
C ASN A 247 -8.79 12.28 15.57
N SER A 248 -8.41 13.45 15.04
CA SER A 248 -9.19 14.17 14.03
C SER A 248 -9.42 13.36 12.76
N PHE A 249 -8.42 12.55 12.33
CA PHE A 249 -8.58 11.62 11.23
C PHE A 249 -9.66 10.56 11.52
N TYR A 250 -9.57 9.87 12.66
CA TYR A 250 -10.53 8.82 13.02
C TYR A 250 -11.93 9.35 13.25
N SER A 251 -12.07 10.54 13.84
CA SER A 251 -13.36 11.19 14.03
C SER A 251 -14.01 11.49 12.68
N ALA A 252 -13.29 12.12 11.78
CA ALA A 252 -13.80 12.49 10.45
C ALA A 252 -14.12 11.25 9.58
N TYR A 253 -13.31 10.19 9.68
CA TYR A 253 -13.61 8.91 9.02
C TYR A 253 -14.91 8.31 9.58
N SER A 254 -15.03 8.22 10.92
CA SER A 254 -16.17 7.57 11.59
C SER A 254 -17.49 8.33 11.42
N GLU A 255 -17.46 9.67 11.26
CA GLU A 255 -18.63 10.46 10.89
C GLU A 255 -19.20 10.02 9.52
N ALA A 256 -18.33 9.67 8.58
CA ALA A 256 -18.71 9.32 7.21
C ALA A 256 -18.95 7.80 7.02
N LEU A 257 -18.15 6.96 7.68
CA LEU A 257 -18.19 5.50 7.61
C LEU A 257 -17.74 4.90 8.95
N PRO A 258 -18.65 4.76 9.93
CA PRO A 258 -18.28 4.22 11.23
C PRO A 258 -17.86 2.75 11.12
N PRO A 259 -16.77 2.33 11.79
CA PRO A 259 -16.44 0.92 11.95
C PRO A 259 -17.58 0.15 12.60
N ALA A 260 -17.76 -1.11 12.21
CA ALA A 260 -18.79 -1.96 12.79
C ALA A 260 -18.45 -2.35 14.25
N ASP A 261 -19.49 -2.73 15.03
CA ASP A 261 -19.30 -3.23 16.40
C ASP A 261 -18.30 -4.37 16.46
N GLY A 262 -17.44 -4.38 17.49
CA GLY A 262 -16.36 -5.36 17.66
C GLY A 262 -15.11 -5.07 16.82
N TYR A 263 -15.00 -3.90 16.19
CA TYR A 263 -13.79 -3.51 15.48
C TYR A 263 -12.58 -3.45 16.41
N ARG A 264 -12.67 -2.69 17.50
CA ARG A 264 -11.54 -2.43 18.42
C ARG A 264 -11.07 -3.70 19.13
N GLU A 265 -12.00 -4.52 19.54
CA GLU A 265 -11.74 -5.70 20.35
C GLU A 265 -11.21 -6.87 19.51
N VAL A 266 -11.74 -7.05 18.31
CA VAL A 266 -11.48 -8.26 17.51
C VAL A 266 -10.81 -7.93 16.18
N ARG A 267 -11.44 -7.08 15.33
CA ARG A 267 -10.98 -6.96 13.94
C ARG A 267 -9.76 -6.07 13.77
N GLN A 268 -9.57 -5.06 14.60
CA GLN A 268 -8.34 -4.27 14.59
C GLN A 268 -7.10 -5.14 14.83
N PRO A 269 -6.97 -5.88 15.94
CA PRO A 269 -5.81 -6.75 16.14
C PRO A 269 -5.72 -7.86 15.09
N LEU A 270 -6.85 -8.41 14.62
CA LEU A 270 -6.86 -9.41 13.55
C LEU A 270 -6.24 -8.87 12.25
N TYR A 271 -6.62 -7.64 11.84
CA TYR A 271 -6.11 -7.05 10.61
C TYR A 271 -4.67 -6.57 10.75
N GLN A 272 -4.22 -6.21 11.95
CA GLN A 272 -2.83 -5.89 12.25
C GLN A 272 -1.88 -7.08 12.17
N LEU A 273 -2.37 -8.32 12.29
CA LEU A 273 -1.52 -9.51 12.14
C LEU A 273 -0.84 -9.58 10.77
N TYR A 274 -1.51 -9.16 9.70
CA TYR A 274 -0.93 -9.22 8.35
C TYR A 274 0.29 -8.30 8.19
N PRO A 275 0.21 -6.99 8.41
CA PRO A 275 1.38 -6.12 8.33
C PRO A 275 2.46 -6.48 9.36
N LEU A 276 2.10 -6.95 10.54
CA LEU A 276 3.09 -7.45 11.51
C LEU A 276 3.86 -8.66 10.96
N LEU A 277 3.18 -9.64 10.36
CA LEU A 277 3.82 -10.80 9.71
C LEU A 277 4.70 -10.39 8.52
N VAL A 278 4.26 -9.42 7.72
CA VAL A 278 5.09 -8.82 6.67
C VAL A 278 6.39 -8.26 7.26
N HIS A 279 6.31 -7.53 8.37
CA HIS A 279 7.50 -7.00 9.07
C HIS A 279 8.36 -8.09 9.72
N VAL A 280 7.76 -9.19 10.21
CA VAL A 280 8.51 -10.39 10.65
C VAL A 280 9.35 -10.93 9.50
N ASN A 281 8.78 -11.06 8.30
CA ASN A 281 9.48 -11.62 7.15
C ASN A 281 10.56 -10.68 6.60
N LEU A 282 10.31 -9.38 6.55
CA LEU A 282 11.26 -8.40 6.04
C LEU A 282 12.38 -8.09 7.04
N PHE A 283 12.05 -7.94 8.33
CA PHE A 283 12.97 -7.37 9.33
C PHE A 283 13.24 -8.29 10.51
N GLY A 284 12.32 -9.20 10.87
CA GLY A 284 12.46 -10.07 12.04
C GLY A 284 12.40 -9.27 13.36
N GLY A 285 13.30 -9.61 14.30
CA GLY A 285 13.50 -8.83 15.54
C GLY A 285 12.25 -8.75 16.42
N SER A 286 11.93 -7.55 16.91
CA SER A 286 10.81 -7.30 17.84
C SER A 286 9.44 -7.58 17.22
N TYR A 287 9.33 -7.59 15.87
CA TYR A 287 8.04 -7.88 15.21
C TYR A 287 7.53 -9.30 15.49
N VAL A 288 8.43 -10.27 15.70
CA VAL A 288 8.05 -11.65 16.08
C VAL A 288 7.29 -11.64 17.40
N GLU A 289 7.79 -10.92 18.41
CA GLU A 289 7.14 -10.82 19.71
C GLU A 289 5.86 -10.01 19.66
N SER A 290 5.83 -8.87 18.92
CA SER A 290 4.62 -8.09 18.75
C SER A 290 3.50 -8.88 18.08
N THR A 291 3.82 -9.66 17.04
CA THR A 291 2.86 -10.54 16.37
C THR A 291 2.33 -11.63 17.30
N ARG A 292 3.22 -12.23 18.14
CA ARG A 292 2.84 -13.24 19.12
C ARG A 292 1.85 -12.65 20.14
N GLN A 293 2.15 -11.48 20.69
CA GLN A 293 1.28 -10.81 21.66
C GLN A 293 -0.11 -10.50 21.08
N THR A 294 -0.17 -10.02 19.84
CA THR A 294 -1.44 -9.76 19.15
C THR A 294 -2.24 -11.06 18.94
N LEU A 295 -1.56 -12.16 18.58
CA LEU A 295 -2.21 -13.46 18.44
C LEU A 295 -2.74 -13.98 19.80
N ASP A 296 -1.95 -13.89 20.85
CA ASP A 296 -2.32 -14.33 22.22
C ASP A 296 -3.56 -13.55 22.73
N GLN A 297 -3.62 -12.23 22.46
CA GLN A 297 -4.79 -11.39 22.76
C GLN A 297 -6.03 -11.93 22.05
N LEU A 298 -5.98 -12.13 20.74
CA LEU A 298 -7.11 -12.63 19.95
C LEU A 298 -7.64 -13.98 20.42
N LEU A 299 -6.73 -14.91 20.76
CA LEU A 299 -7.11 -16.23 21.24
C LEU A 299 -7.66 -16.23 22.67
N SER A 300 -7.36 -15.21 23.48
CA SER A 300 -7.91 -15.07 24.84
C SER A 300 -9.34 -14.49 24.85
N GLU A 301 -9.76 -13.82 23.79
CA GLU A 301 -11.08 -13.20 23.63
C GLU A 301 -12.06 -14.09 22.85
N SER A 302 -11.56 -15.22 22.27
CA SER A 302 -12.35 -16.19 21.51
C SER A 302 -12.82 -17.32 22.41
#